data_784a8491ae91c9feb8813490442ce1df
#
_entry.id   784a8491ae91c9feb8813490442ce1df
#
_cell.length_a   1.000
_cell.length_b   1.000
_cell.length_c   1.000
_cell.angle_alpha   90.00
_cell.angle_beta   90.00
_cell.angle_gamma   90.00
#
_symmetry.space_group_name_H-M   'P 1'
#
loop_
_entity.id
_entity.type
_entity.pdbx_description
1 polymer ?
#
loop_
_entity_poly.entity_id
_entity_poly.type
_entity_poly.pdbx_seq_one_letter_code
_entity_poly.pdbx_strand_id
1 'polypeptide(L)'
;LHLLSRRQRQMCIRDRIKELARFFAQIVDYKSPFTSTHSIGVAEDAERLSRYMGFDEETVQKMYLAGALHDIGKVAVGNEILEKPGRLTEDEFAVMKHHAAYTYYILSGVDDFDEIRDWAAFHHERLDGTGYPFGKTAAELNTQERMMACIDIYQALTESRPYKQGMPHEKACEILRDMANKGWLDDTIVKQVEDCFRG
;
A
#
# COMPACT_ATOMS: atom_id res chain seq x y z
N LEU A 1 -37.26 -16.02 2.47
CA LEU A 1 -35.96 -15.43 2.07
C LEU A 1 -36.24 -14.14 1.32
N HIS A 2 -36.22 -13.01 2.01
CA HIS A 2 -36.45 -11.70 1.42
C HIS A 2 -35.35 -11.43 0.37
N LEU A 3 -35.79 -11.15 -0.85
CA LEU A 3 -34.99 -10.73 -1.97
C LEU A 3 -34.35 -9.38 -1.63
N LEU A 4 -33.10 -9.38 -1.14
CA LEU A 4 -32.32 -8.17 -1.04
C LEU A 4 -32.32 -7.45 -2.38
N SER A 5 -32.50 -6.14 -2.37
CA SER A 5 -32.39 -5.33 -3.59
C SER A 5 -31.01 -5.52 -4.21
N ARG A 6 -30.86 -5.29 -5.53
CA ARG A 6 -29.58 -5.38 -6.24
C ARG A 6 -28.49 -4.56 -5.53
N ARG A 7 -28.85 -3.38 -5.02
CA ARG A 7 -27.97 -2.47 -4.27
C ARG A 7 -27.53 -3.07 -2.93
N GLN A 8 -28.43 -3.70 -2.18
CA GLN A 8 -28.11 -4.36 -0.91
C GLN A 8 -27.22 -5.59 -1.10
N ARG A 9 -27.43 -6.37 -2.16
CA ARG A 9 -26.56 -7.51 -2.49
C ARG A 9 -25.14 -7.06 -2.87
N GLN A 10 -25.03 -6.01 -3.67
CA GLN A 10 -23.71 -5.43 -4.00
C GLN A 10 -22.99 -4.93 -2.75
N MET A 11 -23.69 -4.26 -1.83
CA MET A 11 -23.11 -3.78 -0.57
C MET A 11 -22.62 -4.94 0.31
N CYS A 12 -23.42 -6.00 0.47
CA CYS A 12 -23.02 -7.21 1.23
C CYS A 12 -21.80 -7.93 0.61
N ILE A 13 -21.70 -7.97 -0.71
CA ILE A 13 -20.54 -8.57 -1.40
C ILE A 13 -19.29 -7.73 -1.14
N ARG A 14 -19.40 -6.41 -1.25
CA ARG A 14 -18.30 -5.46 -0.98
C ARG A 14 -17.75 -5.60 0.44
N ASP A 15 -18.64 -5.63 1.43
CA ASP A 15 -18.25 -5.76 2.83
C ASP A 15 -17.49 -7.07 3.07
N ARG A 16 -17.93 -8.17 2.47
CA ARG A 16 -17.26 -9.48 2.56
C ARG A 16 -15.89 -9.48 1.88
N ILE A 17 -15.74 -8.81 0.74
CA ILE A 17 -14.45 -8.68 0.07
C ILE A 17 -13.47 -7.89 0.94
N LYS A 18 -13.92 -6.79 1.55
CA LYS A 18 -13.10 -6.02 2.51
C LYS A 18 -12.72 -6.84 3.74
N GLU A 19 -13.64 -7.61 4.30
CA GLU A 19 -13.34 -8.51 5.42
C GLU A 19 -12.30 -9.56 5.06
N LEU A 20 -12.41 -10.14 3.86
CA LEU A 20 -11.42 -11.11 3.38
C LEU A 20 -10.05 -10.46 3.13
N ALA A 21 -10.01 -9.27 2.54
CA ALA A 21 -8.76 -8.52 2.36
C ALA A 21 -8.10 -8.17 3.69
N ARG A 22 -8.89 -7.75 4.69
CA ARG A 22 -8.41 -7.53 6.07
C ARG A 22 -7.82 -8.80 6.69
N PHE A 23 -8.46 -9.93 6.47
CA PHE A 23 -7.95 -11.21 6.97
C PHE A 23 -6.59 -11.56 6.36
N PHE A 24 -6.42 -11.39 5.04
CA PHE A 24 -5.11 -11.59 4.40
C PHE A 24 -4.07 -10.58 4.88
N ALA A 25 -4.42 -9.30 4.99
CA ALA A 25 -3.55 -8.27 5.56
C ALA A 25 -3.07 -8.66 6.96
N GLN A 26 -3.96 -9.12 7.83
CA GLN A 26 -3.61 -9.60 9.18
C GLN A 26 -2.67 -10.80 9.17
N ILE A 27 -2.83 -11.76 8.24
CA ILE A 27 -1.90 -12.90 8.11
C ILE A 27 -0.50 -12.40 7.76
N VAL A 28 -0.40 -11.45 6.83
CA VAL A 28 0.89 -10.87 6.41
C VAL A 28 1.51 -10.07 7.54
N ASP A 29 0.73 -9.22 8.18
CA ASP A 29 1.16 -8.40 9.30
C ASP A 29 1.57 -9.24 10.51
N TYR A 30 0.90 -10.37 10.76
CA TYR A 30 1.28 -11.31 11.83
C TYR A 30 2.64 -11.98 11.57
N LYS A 31 3.01 -12.18 10.31
CA LYS A 31 4.32 -12.74 9.93
C LYS A 31 5.48 -11.76 10.19
N SER A 32 5.19 -10.48 10.33
CA SER A 32 6.18 -9.44 10.63
C SER A 32 5.81 -8.73 11.93
N PRO A 33 6.56 -8.91 13.03
CA PRO A 33 6.24 -8.33 14.33
C PRO A 33 6.23 -6.79 14.35
N PHE A 34 6.62 -6.16 13.25
CA PHE A 34 6.72 -4.71 13.12
C PHE A 34 5.54 -4.06 12.36
N THR A 35 4.57 -4.85 11.85
CA THR A 35 3.54 -4.36 10.92
C THR A 35 2.11 -4.78 11.29
N SER A 36 1.81 -4.98 12.58
CA SER A 36 0.54 -5.57 13.04
C SER A 36 -0.76 -4.85 12.59
N THR A 37 -0.65 -3.61 12.07
CA THR A 37 -1.79 -2.82 11.59
C THR A 37 -1.48 -2.04 10.32
N HIS A 38 -0.26 -2.14 9.80
CA HIS A 38 0.23 -1.34 8.69
C HIS A 38 -0.59 -1.55 7.41
N SER A 39 -0.75 -2.79 6.97
CA SER A 39 -1.47 -3.09 5.71
C SER A 39 -2.93 -2.63 5.75
N ILE A 40 -3.58 -2.70 6.92
CA ILE A 40 -4.93 -2.17 7.09
C ILE A 40 -4.93 -0.64 7.06
N GLY A 41 -3.97 0.00 7.71
CA GLY A 41 -3.80 1.45 7.68
C GLY A 41 -3.59 1.97 6.25
N VAL A 42 -2.71 1.32 5.47
CA VAL A 42 -2.50 1.65 4.05
C VAL A 42 -3.79 1.48 3.24
N ALA A 43 -4.58 0.42 3.48
CA ALA A 43 -5.85 0.22 2.80
C ALA A 43 -6.87 1.32 3.10
N GLU A 44 -7.01 1.72 4.36
CA GLU A 44 -7.93 2.77 4.80
C GLU A 44 -7.50 4.15 4.28
N ASP A 45 -6.21 4.44 4.28
CA ASP A 45 -5.64 5.66 3.72
C ASP A 45 -5.79 5.71 2.19
N ALA A 46 -5.60 4.59 1.49
CA ALA A 46 -5.82 4.48 0.06
C ALA A 46 -7.29 4.73 -0.32
N GLU A 47 -8.22 4.16 0.44
CA GLU A 47 -9.67 4.43 0.27
C GLU A 47 -9.99 5.91 0.51
N ARG A 48 -9.48 6.49 1.59
CA ARG A 48 -9.74 7.89 1.97
C ARG A 48 -9.20 8.86 0.92
N LEU A 49 -7.95 8.68 0.49
CA LEU A 49 -7.35 9.54 -0.51
C LEU A 49 -8.04 9.40 -1.87
N SER A 50 -8.43 8.19 -2.27
CA SER A 50 -9.18 7.97 -3.52
C SER A 50 -10.52 8.67 -3.52
N ARG A 51 -11.26 8.65 -2.41
CA ARG A 51 -12.51 9.41 -2.26
C ARG A 51 -12.27 10.92 -2.29
N TYR A 52 -11.22 11.38 -1.61
CA TYR A 52 -10.84 12.79 -1.59
C TYR A 52 -10.51 13.32 -2.99
N MET A 53 -9.83 12.51 -3.81
CA MET A 53 -9.49 12.84 -5.19
C MET A 53 -10.67 12.66 -6.17
N GLY A 54 -11.84 12.20 -5.71
CA GLY A 54 -13.06 12.10 -6.51
C GLY A 54 -13.11 10.90 -7.45
N PHE A 55 -12.35 9.83 -7.18
CA PHE A 55 -12.47 8.59 -7.96
C PHE A 55 -13.83 7.92 -7.75
N ASP A 56 -14.24 7.13 -8.75
CA ASP A 56 -15.46 6.36 -8.64
C ASP A 56 -15.33 5.23 -7.60
N GLU A 57 -16.48 4.72 -7.17
CA GLU A 57 -16.55 3.74 -6.08
C GLU A 57 -15.85 2.40 -6.42
N GLU A 58 -15.77 2.03 -7.69
CA GLU A 58 -15.05 0.83 -8.12
C GLU A 58 -13.55 1.01 -7.93
N THR A 59 -13.00 2.12 -8.42
CA THR A 59 -11.60 2.49 -8.24
C THR A 59 -11.24 2.62 -6.75
N VAL A 60 -12.10 3.25 -5.94
CA VAL A 60 -11.92 3.37 -4.48
C VAL A 60 -11.79 1.99 -3.82
N GLN A 61 -12.60 1.02 -4.23
CA GLN A 61 -12.53 -0.34 -3.68
C GLN A 61 -11.28 -1.09 -4.13
N LYS A 62 -10.91 -0.97 -5.40
CA LYS A 62 -9.67 -1.56 -5.90
C LYS A 62 -8.45 -0.99 -5.17
N MET A 63 -8.43 0.32 -4.88
CA MET A 63 -7.38 0.97 -4.10
C MET A 63 -7.31 0.44 -2.66
N TYR A 64 -8.47 0.23 -2.01
CA TYR A 64 -8.51 -0.43 -0.71
C TYR A 64 -7.89 -1.84 -0.75
N LEU A 65 -8.25 -2.64 -1.76
CA LEU A 65 -7.71 -3.99 -1.93
C LEU A 65 -6.20 -3.96 -2.22
N ALA A 66 -5.75 -3.06 -3.08
CA ALA A 66 -4.33 -2.88 -3.37
C ALA A 66 -3.54 -2.54 -2.09
N GLY A 67 -4.05 -1.62 -1.27
CA GLY A 67 -3.45 -1.27 0.02
C GLY A 67 -3.41 -2.44 1.00
N ALA A 68 -4.51 -3.21 1.12
CA ALA A 68 -4.57 -4.37 2.00
C ALA A 68 -3.62 -5.51 1.58
N LEU A 69 -3.31 -5.62 0.29
CA LEU A 69 -2.55 -6.72 -0.30
C LEU A 69 -1.14 -6.31 -0.77
N HIS A 70 -0.72 -5.03 -0.61
CA HIS A 70 0.55 -4.55 -1.16
C HIS A 70 1.75 -5.36 -0.67
N ASP A 71 1.69 -5.83 0.54
CA ASP A 71 2.74 -6.58 1.23
C ASP A 71 2.54 -8.11 1.22
N ILE A 72 1.54 -8.65 0.49
CA ILE A 72 1.24 -10.10 0.47
C ILE A 72 2.46 -10.95 0.09
N GLY A 73 3.36 -10.42 -0.71
CA GLY A 73 4.60 -11.08 -1.11
C GLY A 73 5.58 -11.35 0.04
N LYS A 74 5.41 -10.71 1.20
CA LYS A 74 6.20 -11.02 2.41
C LYS A 74 6.02 -12.46 2.88
N VAL A 75 4.93 -13.13 2.51
CA VAL A 75 4.75 -14.56 2.81
C VAL A 75 5.83 -15.45 2.19
N ALA A 76 6.45 -15.01 1.09
CA ALA A 76 7.53 -15.71 0.41
C ALA A 76 8.94 -15.32 0.89
N VAL A 77 9.06 -14.33 1.77
CA VAL A 77 10.34 -13.94 2.40
C VAL A 77 10.57 -14.78 3.64
N GLY A 78 11.81 -15.26 3.84
CA GLY A 78 12.20 -16.08 4.98
C GLY A 78 12.08 -15.31 6.31
N ASN A 79 11.69 -16.02 7.37
CA ASN A 79 11.50 -15.42 8.71
C ASN A 79 12.81 -14.86 9.27
N GLU A 80 13.96 -15.45 8.90
CA GLU A 80 15.29 -14.96 9.30
C GLU A 80 15.58 -13.52 8.85
N ILE A 81 14.91 -13.06 7.78
CA ILE A 81 14.99 -11.69 7.29
C ILE A 81 13.89 -10.83 7.89
N LEU A 82 12.64 -11.33 7.89
CA LEU A 82 11.48 -10.57 8.37
C LEU A 82 11.52 -10.27 9.87
N GLU A 83 12.05 -11.22 10.67
CA GLU A 83 12.07 -11.14 12.13
C GLU A 83 13.46 -10.74 12.67
N LYS A 84 14.40 -10.38 11.78
CA LYS A 84 15.76 -10.04 12.18
C LYS A 84 15.78 -8.88 13.19
N PRO A 85 16.33 -9.09 14.39
CA PRO A 85 16.49 -7.99 15.32
C PRO A 85 17.62 -7.06 14.84
N GLY A 86 17.26 -5.84 14.42
CA GLY A 86 18.21 -4.83 13.99
C GLY A 86 18.15 -4.53 12.48
N ARG A 87 19.22 -3.91 11.97
CA ARG A 87 19.27 -3.54 10.55
C ARG A 87 19.61 -4.72 9.66
N LEU A 88 18.95 -4.81 8.51
CA LEU A 88 19.31 -5.73 7.45
C LEU A 88 20.66 -5.33 6.82
N THR A 89 21.48 -6.31 6.45
CA THR A 89 22.64 -6.09 5.57
C THR A 89 22.16 -5.73 4.17
N GLU A 90 23.06 -5.29 3.29
CA GLU A 90 22.73 -4.98 1.89
C GLU A 90 22.15 -6.20 1.15
N ASP A 91 22.74 -7.38 1.35
CA ASP A 91 22.27 -8.64 0.73
C ASP A 91 20.89 -9.03 1.27
N GLU A 92 20.65 -8.95 2.57
CA GLU A 92 19.35 -9.23 3.19
C GLU A 92 18.31 -8.23 2.73
N PHE A 93 18.67 -6.95 2.60
CA PHE A 93 17.76 -5.94 2.07
C PHE A 93 17.44 -6.17 0.59
N ALA A 94 18.41 -6.68 -0.20
CA ALA A 94 18.16 -7.09 -1.57
C ALA A 94 17.10 -8.22 -1.63
N VAL A 95 17.20 -9.21 -0.73
CA VAL A 95 16.18 -10.28 -0.61
C VAL A 95 14.84 -9.71 -0.14
N MET A 96 14.83 -8.81 0.84
CA MET A 96 13.61 -8.15 1.31
C MET A 96 12.86 -7.43 0.17
N LYS A 97 13.57 -6.75 -0.71
CA LYS A 97 12.95 -6.06 -1.87
C LYS A 97 12.15 -6.98 -2.80
N HIS A 98 12.46 -8.27 -2.82
CA HIS A 98 11.70 -9.22 -3.65
C HIS A 98 10.23 -9.38 -3.23
N HIS A 99 9.82 -8.97 -2.00
CA HIS A 99 8.41 -9.06 -1.62
C HIS A 99 7.50 -8.33 -2.60
N ALA A 100 7.92 -7.20 -3.16
CA ALA A 100 7.13 -6.45 -4.14
C ALA A 100 6.95 -7.24 -5.46
N ALA A 101 8.00 -7.92 -5.95
CA ALA A 101 7.89 -8.84 -7.08
C ALA A 101 7.00 -10.05 -6.74
N TYR A 102 7.13 -10.61 -5.53
CA TYR A 102 6.27 -11.72 -5.09
C TYR A 102 4.81 -11.29 -4.98
N THR A 103 4.52 -10.05 -4.52
CA THR A 103 3.16 -9.49 -4.58
C THR A 103 2.63 -9.51 -6.00
N TYR A 104 3.40 -9.05 -6.98
CA TYR A 104 3.03 -9.08 -8.39
C TYR A 104 2.70 -10.51 -8.86
N TYR A 105 3.58 -11.47 -8.61
CA TYR A 105 3.37 -12.86 -9.07
C TYR A 105 2.21 -13.56 -8.36
N ILE A 106 2.01 -13.34 -7.06
CA ILE A 106 0.90 -13.91 -6.29
C ILE A 106 -0.44 -13.39 -6.84
N LEU A 107 -0.55 -12.09 -7.05
CA LEU A 107 -1.79 -11.48 -7.52
C LEU A 107 -2.04 -11.71 -9.02
N SER A 108 -1.02 -12.01 -9.81
CA SER A 108 -1.17 -12.43 -11.22
C SER A 108 -1.93 -13.75 -11.40
N GLY A 109 -2.07 -14.54 -10.33
CA GLY A 109 -2.85 -15.78 -10.35
C GLY A 109 -4.35 -15.59 -10.09
N VAL A 110 -4.82 -14.35 -9.93
CA VAL A 110 -6.22 -14.04 -9.63
C VAL A 110 -6.85 -13.30 -10.81
N ASP A 111 -7.91 -13.85 -11.35
CA ASP A 111 -8.64 -13.23 -12.47
C ASP A 111 -9.18 -11.84 -12.05
N ASP A 112 -9.19 -10.89 -12.99
CA ASP A 112 -9.67 -9.52 -12.82
C ASP A 112 -8.88 -8.66 -11.80
N PHE A 113 -7.67 -9.11 -11.38
CA PHE A 113 -6.84 -8.37 -10.43
C PHE A 113 -5.71 -7.56 -11.09
N ASP A 114 -5.68 -7.40 -12.40
CA ASP A 114 -4.57 -6.73 -13.08
C ASP A 114 -4.25 -5.34 -12.54
N GLU A 115 -5.26 -4.49 -12.33
CA GLU A 115 -5.08 -3.16 -11.76
C GLU A 115 -4.67 -3.24 -10.28
N ILE A 116 -5.35 -4.08 -9.49
CA ILE A 116 -5.04 -4.27 -8.05
C ILE A 116 -3.62 -4.80 -7.88
N ARG A 117 -3.21 -5.77 -8.71
CA ARG A 117 -1.85 -6.32 -8.75
C ARG A 117 -0.80 -5.25 -8.97
N ASP A 118 -0.98 -4.44 -10.00
CA ASP A 118 -0.01 -3.42 -10.39
C ASP A 118 0.07 -2.33 -9.32
N TRP A 119 -1.07 -1.83 -8.83
CA TRP A 119 -1.12 -0.84 -7.76
C TRP A 119 -0.50 -1.36 -6.46
N ALA A 120 -0.76 -2.62 -6.10
CA ALA A 120 -0.16 -3.25 -4.92
C ALA A 120 1.35 -3.48 -5.08
N ALA A 121 1.80 -3.98 -6.22
CA ALA A 121 3.19 -4.40 -6.42
C ALA A 121 4.17 -3.24 -6.65
N PHE A 122 3.69 -2.08 -7.14
CA PHE A 122 4.56 -0.97 -7.53
C PHE A 122 4.70 0.11 -6.44
N HIS A 123 4.27 -0.17 -5.21
CA HIS A 123 4.33 0.77 -4.09
C HIS A 123 5.75 1.21 -3.69
N HIS A 124 6.78 0.51 -4.13
CA HIS A 124 8.19 0.87 -3.97
C HIS A 124 8.87 1.38 -5.25
N GLU A 125 8.12 1.55 -6.33
CA GLU A 125 8.65 2.23 -7.50
C GLU A 125 8.84 3.72 -7.24
N ARG A 126 9.76 4.32 -8.00
CA ARG A 126 10.07 5.75 -7.94
C ARG A 126 9.97 6.36 -9.33
N LEU A 127 9.56 7.61 -9.41
CA LEU A 127 9.38 8.29 -10.68
C LEU A 127 10.66 8.42 -11.52
N ASP A 128 11.83 8.41 -10.86
CA ASP A 128 13.15 8.45 -11.48
C ASP A 128 13.67 7.08 -11.95
N GLY A 129 12.90 6.00 -11.76
CA GLY A 129 13.28 4.63 -12.12
C GLY A 129 14.27 3.95 -11.15
N THR A 130 14.62 4.58 -10.03
CA THR A 130 15.52 3.98 -9.02
C THR A 130 14.80 3.10 -8.01
N GLY A 131 13.47 2.96 -8.17
CA GLY A 131 12.62 2.09 -7.35
C GLY A 131 12.78 0.61 -7.66
N TYR A 132 11.90 -0.18 -7.09
CA TYR A 132 11.83 -1.63 -7.32
C TYR A 132 10.36 -2.07 -7.26
N PRO A 133 9.97 -3.25 -7.80
CA PRO A 133 10.81 -4.35 -8.26
C PRO A 133 11.27 -4.25 -9.72
N PHE A 134 10.65 -3.39 -10.55
CA PHE A 134 10.88 -3.39 -12.00
C PHE A 134 11.62 -2.13 -12.50
N GLY A 135 11.86 -1.13 -11.64
CA GLY A 135 12.52 0.11 -12.00
C GLY A 135 11.71 0.98 -12.96
N LYS A 136 10.39 1.01 -12.76
CA LYS A 136 9.46 1.80 -13.59
C LYS A 136 9.69 3.30 -13.40
N THR A 137 9.57 4.03 -14.51
CA THR A 137 9.70 5.49 -14.52
C THR A 137 8.36 6.20 -14.45
N ALA A 138 8.38 7.52 -14.29
CA ALA A 138 7.17 8.35 -14.29
C ALA A 138 6.27 8.14 -15.51
N ALA A 139 6.85 7.82 -16.68
CA ALA A 139 6.09 7.60 -17.91
C ALA A 139 5.29 6.28 -17.89
N GLU A 140 5.67 5.33 -17.02
CA GLU A 140 5.11 3.98 -16.94
C GLU A 140 4.17 3.81 -15.75
N LEU A 141 4.23 4.71 -14.77
CA LEU A 141 3.41 4.66 -13.56
C LEU A 141 2.15 5.52 -13.71
N ASN A 142 1.00 4.90 -13.50
CA ASN A 142 -0.28 5.61 -13.47
C ASN A 142 -0.50 6.34 -12.11
N THR A 143 -1.60 7.08 -12.01
CA THR A 143 -1.92 7.87 -10.81
C THR A 143 -2.08 7.00 -9.57
N GLN A 144 -2.74 5.86 -9.67
CA GLN A 144 -3.03 4.95 -8.55
C GLN A 144 -1.75 4.31 -8.00
N GLU A 145 -0.83 3.91 -8.86
CA GLU A 145 0.48 3.37 -8.49
C GLU A 145 1.31 4.42 -7.73
N ARG A 146 1.32 5.67 -8.21
CA ARG A 146 1.98 6.79 -7.52
C ARG A 146 1.32 7.11 -6.18
N MET A 147 -0.01 7.00 -6.09
CA MET A 147 -0.75 7.14 -4.82
C MET A 147 -0.31 6.08 -3.83
N MET A 148 -0.23 4.81 -4.23
CA MET A 148 0.18 3.72 -3.35
C MET A 148 1.57 3.96 -2.76
N ALA A 149 2.55 4.41 -3.57
CA ALA A 149 3.88 4.75 -3.08
C ALA A 149 3.85 5.87 -2.02
N CYS A 150 3.06 6.93 -2.24
CA CYS A 150 2.92 8.03 -1.28
C CYS A 150 2.23 7.58 0.02
N ILE A 151 1.16 6.79 -0.10
CA ILE A 151 0.35 6.33 1.04
C ILE A 151 1.15 5.37 1.92
N ASP A 152 1.85 4.40 1.33
CA ASP A 152 2.67 3.45 2.06
C ASP A 152 3.71 4.18 2.93
N ILE A 153 4.44 5.12 2.34
CA ILE A 153 5.44 5.92 3.08
C ILE A 153 4.76 6.77 4.16
N TYR A 154 3.66 7.45 3.84
CA TYR A 154 2.94 8.29 4.79
C TYR A 154 2.49 7.48 6.00
N GLN A 155 1.83 6.35 5.76
CA GLN A 155 1.34 5.46 6.80
C GLN A 155 2.49 4.89 7.65
N ALA A 156 3.61 4.45 7.03
CA ALA A 156 4.78 3.97 7.75
C ALA A 156 5.44 5.05 8.63
N LEU A 157 5.31 6.34 8.29
CA LEU A 157 5.81 7.46 9.09
C LEU A 157 4.88 7.82 10.24
N THR A 158 3.56 7.79 10.02
CA THR A 158 2.56 8.27 10.98
C THR A 158 2.02 7.19 11.91
N GLU A 159 2.17 5.91 11.56
CA GLU A 159 1.77 4.79 12.41
C GLU A 159 2.58 4.73 13.71
N SER A 160 1.86 4.67 14.82
CA SER A 160 2.49 4.37 16.13
C SER A 160 2.66 2.86 16.28
N ARG A 161 3.88 2.44 16.62
CA ARG A 161 4.24 1.04 16.88
C ARG A 161 4.64 0.86 18.33
N PRO A 162 4.62 -0.37 18.91
CA PRO A 162 4.94 -0.58 20.33
C PRO A 162 6.25 0.06 20.80
N TYR A 163 7.21 0.22 19.89
CA TYR A 163 8.55 0.75 20.20
C TYR A 163 8.85 2.11 19.53
N LYS A 164 7.88 2.69 18.79
CA LYS A 164 8.08 3.95 18.06
C LYS A 164 6.76 4.71 17.95
N GLN A 165 6.73 5.90 18.51
CA GLN A 165 5.60 6.81 18.28
C GLN A 165 5.60 7.29 16.82
N GLY A 166 4.42 7.30 16.19
CA GLY A 166 4.22 7.85 14.86
C GLY A 166 4.59 9.33 14.80
N MET A 167 5.03 9.77 13.64
CA MET A 167 5.34 11.18 13.41
C MET A 167 4.06 12.01 13.31
N PRO A 168 4.07 13.29 13.74
CA PRO A 168 3.01 14.23 13.40
C PRO A 168 2.84 14.37 11.89
N HIS A 169 1.61 14.63 11.46
CA HIS A 169 1.24 14.81 10.06
C HIS A 169 2.17 15.78 9.31
N GLU A 170 2.42 16.96 9.87
CA GLU A 170 3.25 17.99 9.24
C GLU A 170 4.66 17.48 8.95
N LYS A 171 5.23 16.71 9.90
CA LYS A 171 6.57 16.16 9.76
C LYS A 171 6.66 15.05 8.72
N ALA A 172 5.65 14.21 8.63
CA ALA A 172 5.52 13.20 7.58
C ALA A 172 5.42 13.88 6.19
N CYS A 173 4.61 14.93 6.07
CA CYS A 173 4.48 15.70 4.84
C CYS A 173 5.79 16.40 4.42
N GLU A 174 6.60 16.90 5.37
CA GLU A 174 7.93 17.44 5.06
C GLU A 174 8.83 16.39 4.40
N ILE A 175 8.82 15.15 4.90
CA ILE A 175 9.60 14.06 4.32
C ILE A 175 9.10 13.71 2.92
N LEU A 176 7.76 13.62 2.73
CA LEU A 176 7.20 13.34 1.41
C LEU A 176 7.56 14.43 0.39
N ARG A 177 7.51 15.71 0.77
CA ARG A 177 7.95 16.83 -0.10
C ARG A 177 9.43 16.74 -0.45
N ASP A 178 10.30 16.40 0.50
CA ASP A 178 11.72 16.17 0.23
C ASP A 178 11.95 15.05 -0.78
N MET A 179 11.17 13.95 -0.67
CA MET A 179 11.22 12.85 -1.64
C MET A 179 10.68 13.26 -3.01
N ALA A 180 9.63 14.08 -3.08
CA ALA A 180 9.13 14.64 -4.33
C ALA A 180 10.15 15.57 -4.99
N ASN A 181 10.83 16.44 -4.22
CA ASN A 181 11.90 17.30 -4.70
C ASN A 181 13.10 16.52 -5.27
N LYS A 182 13.33 15.28 -4.80
CA LYS A 182 14.34 14.35 -5.34
C LYS A 182 13.87 13.62 -6.60
N GLY A 183 12.64 13.84 -7.04
CA GLY A 183 12.06 13.15 -8.19
C GLY A 183 11.62 11.71 -7.91
N TRP A 184 11.44 11.33 -6.64
CA TRP A 184 11.03 9.98 -6.26
C TRP A 184 9.52 9.82 -6.21
N LEU A 185 8.81 10.84 -5.73
CA LEU A 185 7.35 10.86 -5.60
C LEU A 185 6.73 11.94 -6.47
N ASP A 186 5.43 11.80 -6.73
CA ASP A 186 4.64 12.80 -7.47
C ASP A 186 4.24 13.96 -6.54
N ASP A 187 4.71 15.17 -6.83
CA ASP A 187 4.44 16.38 -6.05
C ASP A 187 2.93 16.69 -5.96
N THR A 188 2.17 16.40 -7.02
CA THR A 188 0.72 16.59 -7.01
C THR A 188 0.05 15.63 -6.04
N ILE A 189 0.45 14.35 -6.03
CA ILE A 189 -0.08 13.35 -5.10
C ILE A 189 0.34 13.69 -3.66
N VAL A 190 1.58 14.11 -3.43
CA VAL A 190 2.05 14.54 -2.10
C VAL A 190 1.17 15.66 -1.55
N LYS A 191 0.81 16.67 -2.36
CA LYS A 191 -0.13 17.74 -1.95
C LYS A 191 -1.52 17.19 -1.61
N GLN A 192 -2.04 16.24 -2.39
CA GLN A 192 -3.33 15.61 -2.09
C GLN A 192 -3.30 14.83 -0.77
N VAL A 193 -2.19 14.14 -0.46
CA VAL A 193 -1.98 13.49 0.83
C VAL A 193 -1.97 14.52 1.96
N GLU A 194 -1.20 15.61 1.79
CA GLU A 194 -1.13 16.69 2.79
C GLU A 194 -2.50 17.30 3.09
N ASP A 195 -3.29 17.59 2.06
CA ASP A 195 -4.61 18.21 2.24
C ASP A 195 -5.66 17.21 2.75
N CYS A 196 -5.65 15.97 2.29
CA CYS A 196 -6.59 14.93 2.68
C CYS A 196 -6.46 14.53 4.15
N PHE A 197 -5.21 14.44 4.66
CA PHE A 197 -4.95 13.95 6.02
C PHE A 197 -4.70 15.06 7.05
N ARG A 198 -4.73 16.31 6.65
CA ARG A 198 -4.77 17.46 7.56
C ARG A 198 -6.03 17.37 8.40
N GLY A 199 -5.89 16.99 9.69
CA GLY A 199 -6.96 16.71 10.65
C GLY A 199 -7.95 17.84 10.89
#